data_c3f287a4cc0420f1d7040a52d0dbb4c7
#
_entry.id   c3f287a4cc0420f1d7040a52d0dbb4c7
#
_cell.length_a   1.000
_cell.length_b   1.000
_cell.length_c   1.000
_cell.angle_alpha   90.00
_cell.angle_beta   90.00
_cell.angle_gamma   90.00
#
_symmetry.space_group_name_H-M   'P 1'
#
loop_
_entity.id
_entity.type
_entity.pdbx_description
1 polymer ?
#
loop_
_entity_poly.entity_id
_entity_poly.type
_entity_poly.pdbx_seq_one_letter_code
_entity_poly.pdbx_strand_id
1 'polypeptide(L)'
;MNLIIGSHVSFNRDTQLLGSVEEALRYGSNTFMFYTGAPQNTKRGIIRDEITYQAYKLMKDNDIKLENIIVHAPYIVNLCNDEKFEFSVNFLKQEVERCEQLGITKLVLHPGSSVGLEREHAISNIIKGLNMILSNGNQVTICLETMAGKGTEVGKSFEELSY
;
A
#
# COMPACT_ATOMS: atom_id res chain seq x y z
N MET A 1 10.23 -8.17 -25.07
CA MET A 1 9.47 -7.75 -23.87
C MET A 1 10.44 -7.81 -22.72
N ASN A 2 10.80 -6.66 -22.12
CA ASN A 2 11.70 -6.68 -20.97
C ASN A 2 10.88 -7.10 -19.73
N LEU A 3 11.37 -8.08 -18.98
CA LEU A 3 10.76 -8.55 -17.75
C LEU A 3 10.83 -7.45 -16.70
N ILE A 4 9.68 -7.15 -16.04
CA ILE A 4 9.61 -6.22 -14.91
C ILE A 4 9.74 -7.05 -13.64
N ILE A 5 10.86 -6.87 -12.94
CA ILE A 5 11.19 -7.66 -11.76
C ILE A 5 11.75 -6.77 -10.65
N GLY A 6 11.31 -7.01 -9.43
CA GLY A 6 11.74 -6.25 -8.27
C GLY A 6 11.51 -6.98 -6.96
N SER A 7 11.81 -6.29 -5.89
CA SER A 7 11.65 -6.78 -4.53
C SER A 7 11.00 -5.73 -3.63
N HIS A 8 10.67 -6.13 -2.43
CA HIS A 8 10.32 -5.20 -1.37
C HIS A 8 11.60 -4.49 -0.88
N VAL A 9 11.56 -3.16 -0.80
CA VAL A 9 12.70 -2.33 -0.36
C VAL A 9 12.29 -1.45 0.82
N SER A 10 13.29 -0.87 1.48
CA SER A 10 13.10 0.03 2.61
C SER A 10 12.64 1.41 2.18
N PHE A 11 11.87 2.09 3.04
CA PHE A 11 11.57 3.51 2.95
C PHE A 11 11.98 4.17 4.26
N ASN A 12 13.19 4.69 4.31
CA ASN A 12 13.76 5.29 5.51
C ASN A 12 13.34 6.76 5.64
N ARG A 13 13.29 7.25 6.88
CA ARG A 13 12.90 8.63 7.17
C ARG A 13 13.78 9.68 6.44
N ASP A 14 15.08 9.40 6.33
CA ASP A 14 16.05 10.40 5.85
C ASP A 14 16.22 10.34 4.32
N THR A 15 16.13 9.17 3.72
CA THR A 15 16.35 8.96 2.29
C THR A 15 15.06 8.72 1.49
N GLN A 16 13.95 8.38 2.14
CA GLN A 16 12.60 8.22 1.59
C GLN A 16 12.61 7.45 0.25
N LEU A 17 11.89 7.93 -0.77
CA LEU A 17 11.80 7.27 -2.08
C LEU A 17 13.17 7.16 -2.77
N LEU A 18 14.06 8.13 -2.58
CA LEU A 18 15.41 8.07 -3.16
C LEU A 18 16.17 6.84 -2.65
N GLY A 19 16.17 6.61 -1.33
CA GLY A 19 16.81 5.42 -0.76
C GLY A 19 16.18 4.11 -1.21
N SER A 20 14.85 4.10 -1.45
CA SER A 20 14.15 2.95 -2.02
C SER A 20 14.63 2.64 -3.45
N VAL A 21 14.78 3.66 -4.29
CA VAL A 21 15.32 3.52 -5.66
C VAL A 21 16.76 3.01 -5.63
N GLU A 22 17.61 3.59 -4.78
CA GLU A 22 19.00 3.16 -4.63
C GLU A 22 19.12 1.70 -4.18
N GLU A 23 18.25 1.27 -3.27
CA GLU A 23 18.20 -0.12 -2.80
C GLU A 23 17.76 -1.07 -3.93
N ALA A 24 16.72 -0.71 -4.68
CA ALA A 24 16.25 -1.48 -5.83
C ALA A 24 17.34 -1.66 -6.89
N LEU A 25 18.06 -0.58 -7.21
CA LEU A 25 19.17 -0.60 -8.16
C LEU A 25 20.32 -1.53 -7.71
N ARG A 26 20.65 -1.53 -6.41
CA ARG A 26 21.64 -2.47 -5.88
C ARG A 26 21.29 -3.95 -6.07
N TYR A 27 19.97 -4.24 -6.11
CA TYR A 27 19.47 -5.60 -6.39
C TYR A 27 19.33 -5.91 -7.88
N GLY A 28 19.64 -4.96 -8.76
CA GLY A 28 19.44 -5.09 -10.20
C GLY A 28 17.95 -5.09 -10.59
N SER A 29 17.09 -4.55 -9.75
CA SER A 29 15.65 -4.47 -9.96
C SER A 29 15.27 -3.28 -10.85
N ASN A 30 14.25 -3.44 -11.70
CA ASN A 30 13.67 -2.38 -12.52
C ASN A 30 12.26 -1.97 -12.07
N THR A 31 11.82 -2.46 -10.93
CA THR A 31 10.63 -2.06 -10.17
C THR A 31 10.83 -2.41 -8.70
N PHE A 32 9.96 -1.95 -7.81
CA PHE A 32 10.00 -2.29 -6.39
C PHE A 32 8.66 -2.01 -5.69
N MET A 33 8.52 -2.56 -4.50
CA MET A 33 7.42 -2.30 -3.57
C MET A 33 8.00 -1.84 -2.23
N PHE A 34 7.26 -1.02 -1.49
CA PHE A 34 7.68 -0.54 -0.17
C PHE A 34 6.49 -0.13 0.71
N TYR A 35 6.71 -0.02 2.01
CA TYR A 35 5.81 0.67 2.95
C TYR A 35 6.23 2.14 3.06
N THR A 36 5.29 3.08 3.13
CA THR A 36 5.61 4.52 3.28
C THR A 36 6.16 4.90 4.66
N GLY A 37 6.38 3.93 5.51
CA GLY A 37 6.95 4.00 6.86
C GLY A 37 6.98 2.63 7.49
N ALA A 38 7.37 2.52 8.76
CA ALA A 38 7.43 1.22 9.43
C ALA A 38 6.04 0.56 9.49
N PRO A 39 5.89 -0.69 8.99
CA PRO A 39 4.57 -1.33 8.85
C PRO A 39 3.93 -1.73 10.19
N GLN A 40 4.72 -1.75 11.27
CA GLN A 40 4.26 -2.12 12.61
C GLN A 40 3.81 -0.93 13.47
N ASN A 41 3.90 0.30 12.96
CA ASN A 41 3.48 1.48 13.72
C ASN A 41 2.74 2.51 12.84
N THR A 42 2.17 3.51 13.49
CA THR A 42 1.36 4.56 12.86
C THR A 42 2.13 5.84 12.59
N LYS A 43 3.38 5.94 13.01
CA LYS A 43 4.16 7.16 12.83
C LYS A 43 4.57 7.30 11.37
N ARG A 44 4.22 8.44 10.78
CA ARG A 44 4.59 8.81 9.40
C ARG A 44 5.35 10.12 9.42
N GLY A 45 6.54 10.11 8.83
CA GLY A 45 7.29 11.34 8.59
C GLY A 45 6.70 12.11 7.41
N ILE A 46 6.98 13.41 7.34
CA ILE A 46 6.61 14.26 6.21
C ILE A 46 7.37 13.78 4.97
N ILE A 47 6.68 13.65 3.85
CA ILE A 47 7.31 13.40 2.55
C ILE A 47 7.95 14.71 2.08
N ARG A 48 9.20 14.64 1.65
CA ARG A 48 9.99 15.79 1.20
C ARG A 48 10.05 15.79 -0.33
N ASP A 49 9.50 16.84 -0.93
CA ASP A 49 9.37 16.96 -2.39
C ASP A 49 10.75 16.95 -3.07
N GLU A 50 11.76 17.57 -2.46
CA GLU A 50 13.13 17.60 -3.01
C GLU A 50 13.75 16.19 -3.10
N ILE A 51 13.46 15.30 -2.14
CA ILE A 51 13.94 13.91 -2.16
C ILE A 51 13.15 13.10 -3.20
N THR A 52 11.84 13.31 -3.26
CA THR A 52 10.97 12.68 -4.26
C THR A 52 11.42 13.06 -5.67
N TYR A 53 11.74 14.33 -5.91
CA TYR A 53 12.27 14.79 -7.20
C TYR A 53 13.63 14.16 -7.55
N GLN A 54 14.54 14.02 -6.59
CA GLN A 54 15.81 13.31 -6.79
C GLN A 54 15.60 11.83 -7.13
N ALA A 55 14.62 11.18 -6.47
CA ALA A 55 14.25 9.80 -6.78
C ALA A 55 13.74 9.67 -8.22
N TYR A 56 12.87 10.58 -8.67
CA TYR A 56 12.36 10.55 -10.05
C TYR A 56 13.47 10.70 -11.09
N LYS A 57 14.45 11.58 -10.82
CA LYS A 57 15.60 11.73 -11.69
C LYS A 57 16.41 10.43 -11.79
N LEU A 58 16.72 9.83 -10.63
CA LEU A 58 17.46 8.56 -10.58
C LEU A 58 16.70 7.42 -11.27
N MET A 59 15.37 7.35 -11.09
CA MET A 59 14.51 6.39 -11.77
C MET A 59 14.56 6.56 -13.30
N LYS A 60 14.44 7.81 -13.77
CA LYS A 60 14.52 8.13 -15.21
C LYS A 60 15.86 7.72 -15.80
N ASP A 61 16.97 8.01 -15.12
CA ASP A 61 18.32 7.70 -15.57
C ASP A 61 18.58 6.16 -15.63
N ASN A 62 17.75 5.35 -14.95
CA ASN A 62 17.86 3.90 -14.90
C ASN A 62 16.64 3.14 -15.49
N ASP A 63 15.80 3.82 -16.27
CA ASP A 63 14.60 3.25 -16.93
C ASP A 63 13.60 2.57 -15.95
N ILE A 64 13.57 3.01 -14.68
CA ILE A 64 12.56 2.59 -13.72
C ILE A 64 11.32 3.47 -13.90
N LYS A 65 10.19 2.86 -14.20
CA LYS A 65 8.93 3.56 -14.46
C LYS A 65 8.09 3.66 -13.18
N LEU A 66 7.65 4.88 -12.87
CA LEU A 66 6.83 5.16 -11.68
C LEU A 66 5.53 4.33 -11.68
N GLU A 67 4.93 4.11 -12.84
CA GLU A 67 3.72 3.30 -13.01
C GLU A 67 3.86 1.83 -12.59
N ASN A 68 5.10 1.33 -12.48
CA ASN A 68 5.39 -0.05 -12.06
C ASN A 68 5.68 -0.16 -10.58
N ILE A 69 5.78 0.95 -9.85
CA ILE A 69 6.05 0.96 -8.42
C ILE A 69 4.75 0.76 -7.63
N ILE A 70 4.86 0.05 -6.54
CA ILE A 70 3.73 -0.32 -5.69
C ILE A 70 4.04 0.10 -4.24
N VAL A 71 3.06 0.73 -3.60
CA VAL A 71 3.06 0.89 -2.15
C VAL A 71 2.23 -0.22 -1.52
N HIS A 72 2.68 -0.77 -0.41
CA HIS A 72 1.92 -1.73 0.38
C HIS A 72 1.39 -1.07 1.64
N ALA A 73 0.11 -1.25 1.94
CA ALA A 73 -0.48 -0.78 3.18
C ALA A 73 0.06 -1.59 4.38
N PRO A 74 0.30 -0.95 5.54
CA PRO A 74 0.77 -1.65 6.73
C PRO A 74 -0.23 -2.69 7.24
N TYR A 75 0.27 -3.83 7.68
CA TYR A 75 -0.55 -4.94 8.19
C TYR A 75 -1.25 -4.67 9.54
N ILE A 76 -0.99 -3.52 10.18
CA ILE A 76 -1.74 -3.07 11.36
C ILE A 76 -3.17 -2.64 11.03
N VAL A 77 -3.46 -2.38 9.76
CA VAL A 77 -4.79 -2.02 9.26
C VAL A 77 -5.66 -3.28 9.19
N ASN A 78 -6.89 -3.17 9.67
CA ASN A 78 -7.90 -4.22 9.55
C ASN A 78 -9.29 -3.59 9.42
N LEU A 79 -9.79 -3.47 8.20
CA LEU A 79 -11.12 -2.92 7.92
C LEU A 79 -12.26 -3.85 8.36
N CYS A 80 -12.00 -5.15 8.52
CA CYS A 80 -13.02 -6.11 8.95
C CYS A 80 -13.51 -5.88 10.39
N ASN A 81 -12.65 -5.37 11.25
CA ASN A 81 -12.85 -5.35 12.70
C ASN A 81 -13.53 -4.06 13.16
N ASP A 82 -14.68 -4.14 13.84
CA ASP A 82 -15.44 -2.98 14.29
C ASP A 82 -14.63 -2.03 15.19
N GLU A 83 -13.84 -2.58 16.11
CA GLU A 83 -13.05 -1.77 17.05
C GLU A 83 -11.92 -0.99 16.36
N LYS A 84 -11.40 -1.53 15.25
CA LYS A 84 -10.31 -0.91 14.48
C LYS A 84 -10.79 -0.18 13.24
N PHE A 85 -12.07 -0.19 12.94
CA PHE A 85 -12.63 0.29 11.68
C PHE A 85 -12.27 1.75 11.42
N GLU A 86 -12.64 2.67 12.33
CA GLU A 86 -12.36 4.09 12.15
C GLU A 86 -10.87 4.40 12.07
N PHE A 87 -10.07 3.76 12.92
CA PHE A 87 -8.62 3.87 12.88
C PHE A 87 -8.11 3.44 11.50
N SER A 88 -8.55 2.28 11.00
CA SER A 88 -8.11 1.72 9.73
C SER A 88 -8.49 2.60 8.54
N VAL A 89 -9.72 3.13 8.51
CA VAL A 89 -10.17 4.07 7.46
C VAL A 89 -9.31 5.34 7.46
N ASN A 90 -9.12 5.98 8.61
CA ASN A 90 -8.35 7.22 8.71
C ASN A 90 -6.88 7.01 8.34
N PHE A 91 -6.31 5.89 8.75
CA PHE A 91 -4.93 5.56 8.45
C PHE A 91 -4.74 5.25 6.96
N LEU A 92 -5.67 4.52 6.34
CA LEU A 92 -5.61 4.25 4.88
C LEU A 92 -5.81 5.51 4.04
N LYS A 93 -6.66 6.45 4.47
CA LYS A 93 -6.73 7.77 3.81
C LYS A 93 -5.38 8.47 3.81
N GLN A 94 -4.67 8.45 4.94
CA GLN A 94 -3.32 9.01 5.02
C GLN A 94 -2.34 8.27 4.08
N GLU A 95 -2.41 6.94 3.99
CA GLU A 95 -1.56 6.17 3.07
C GLU A 95 -1.87 6.50 1.59
N VAL A 96 -3.15 6.69 1.24
CA VAL A 96 -3.57 7.15 -0.10
C VAL A 96 -3.00 8.54 -0.42
N GLU A 97 -3.15 9.52 0.49
CA GLU A 97 -2.58 10.86 0.35
C GLU A 97 -1.05 10.80 0.16
N ARG A 98 -0.38 9.91 0.87
CA ARG A 98 1.08 9.70 0.72
C ARG A 98 1.45 9.08 -0.62
N CYS A 99 0.64 8.16 -1.13
CA CYS A 99 0.80 7.64 -2.49
C CYS A 99 0.69 8.77 -3.53
N GLU A 100 -0.30 9.65 -3.40
CA GLU A 100 -0.49 10.81 -4.28
C GLU A 100 0.70 11.78 -4.21
N GLN A 101 1.20 12.10 -3.01
CA GLN A 101 2.39 12.92 -2.82
C GLN A 101 3.64 12.31 -3.47
N LEU A 102 3.74 10.98 -3.50
CA LEU A 102 4.81 10.24 -4.17
C LEU A 102 4.51 9.94 -5.64
N GLY A 103 3.39 10.41 -6.20
CA GLY A 103 2.97 10.16 -7.57
C GLY A 103 2.72 8.67 -7.89
N ILE A 104 2.52 7.83 -6.87
CA ILE A 104 2.31 6.39 -7.03
C ILE A 104 0.82 6.08 -6.99
N THR A 105 0.34 5.34 -7.99
CA THR A 105 -1.08 5.10 -8.20
C THR A 105 -1.58 3.74 -7.72
N LYS A 106 -0.73 2.92 -7.11
CA LYS A 106 -1.09 1.57 -6.66
C LYS A 106 -0.77 1.37 -5.19
N LEU A 107 -1.80 1.03 -4.41
CA LEU A 107 -1.70 0.68 -3.00
C LEU A 107 -2.24 -0.73 -2.78
N VAL A 108 -1.38 -1.68 -2.44
CA VAL A 108 -1.77 -3.05 -2.07
C VAL A 108 -2.28 -3.06 -0.64
N LEU A 109 -3.40 -3.73 -0.43
CA LEU A 109 -4.07 -3.83 0.87
C LEU A 109 -4.49 -5.28 1.14
N HIS A 110 -4.10 -5.81 2.29
CA HIS A 110 -4.71 -7.01 2.86
C HIS A 110 -6.16 -6.69 3.26
N PRO A 111 -7.19 -7.43 2.81
CA PRO A 111 -8.58 -7.19 3.22
C PRO A 111 -8.76 -7.18 4.73
N GLY A 112 -8.09 -8.09 5.43
CA GLY A 112 -8.06 -8.14 6.89
C GLY A 112 -8.53 -9.48 7.46
N SER A 113 -8.96 -9.44 8.72
CA SER A 113 -9.39 -10.61 9.47
C SER A 113 -10.65 -10.28 10.27
N SER A 114 -11.64 -11.18 10.24
CA SER A 114 -12.94 -10.96 10.91
C SER A 114 -12.85 -10.97 12.45
N VAL A 115 -11.84 -11.61 13.02
CA VAL A 115 -11.56 -11.63 14.47
C VAL A 115 -12.82 -11.93 15.29
N GLY A 116 -13.53 -13.02 14.92
CA GLY A 116 -14.73 -13.47 15.63
C GLY A 116 -16.06 -12.84 15.19
N LEU A 117 -16.03 -11.89 14.24
CA LEU A 117 -17.25 -11.39 13.60
C LEU A 117 -17.74 -12.39 12.53
N GLU A 118 -19.04 -12.36 12.27
CA GLU A 118 -19.62 -13.09 11.13
C GLU A 118 -18.98 -12.61 9.82
N ARG A 119 -18.75 -13.55 8.90
CA ARG A 119 -18.01 -13.29 7.67
C ARG A 119 -18.63 -12.21 6.81
N GLU A 120 -19.95 -12.24 6.65
CA GLU A 120 -20.69 -11.24 5.87
C GLU A 120 -20.59 -9.84 6.49
N HIS A 121 -20.62 -9.74 7.82
CA HIS A 121 -20.41 -8.47 8.51
C HIS A 121 -19.00 -7.93 8.28
N ALA A 122 -17.98 -8.78 8.37
CA ALA A 122 -16.60 -8.39 8.11
C ALA A 122 -16.40 -7.90 6.66
N ILE A 123 -17.00 -8.56 5.67
CA ILE A 123 -16.97 -8.14 4.25
C ILE A 123 -17.69 -6.79 4.08
N SER A 124 -18.87 -6.62 4.71
CA SER A 124 -19.62 -5.37 4.68
C SER A 124 -18.78 -4.20 5.23
N ASN A 125 -18.01 -4.42 6.28
CA ASN A 125 -17.09 -3.44 6.83
C ASN A 125 -15.98 -3.07 5.83
N ILE A 126 -15.39 -4.04 5.13
CA ILE A 126 -14.39 -3.76 4.09
C ILE A 126 -15.00 -2.86 3.00
N ILE A 127 -16.15 -3.23 2.46
CA ILE A 127 -16.86 -2.47 1.41
C ILE A 127 -17.13 -1.04 1.87
N LYS A 128 -17.68 -0.88 3.08
CA LYS A 128 -17.95 0.43 3.68
C LYS A 128 -16.67 1.25 3.82
N GLY A 129 -15.61 0.65 4.35
CA GLY A 129 -14.33 1.31 4.55
C GLY A 129 -13.70 1.76 3.24
N LEU A 130 -13.67 0.90 2.22
CA LEU A 130 -13.14 1.24 0.90
C LEU A 130 -13.93 2.37 0.24
N ASN A 131 -15.25 2.35 0.31
CA ASN A 131 -16.09 3.44 -0.20
C ASN A 131 -15.81 4.78 0.51
N MET A 132 -15.56 4.76 1.83
CA MET A 132 -15.19 5.97 2.58
C MET A 132 -13.79 6.50 2.22
N ILE A 133 -12.87 5.62 1.84
CA ILE A 133 -11.50 5.98 1.44
C ILE A 133 -11.50 6.53 0.01
N LEU A 134 -12.20 5.88 -0.91
CA LEU A 134 -12.20 6.18 -2.34
C LEU A 134 -13.20 7.30 -2.74
N SER A 135 -14.01 7.79 -1.82
CA SER A 135 -15.08 8.78 -2.10
C SER A 135 -14.58 10.15 -2.57
N ASN A 136 -13.30 10.45 -2.43
CA ASN A 136 -12.72 11.78 -2.66
C ASN A 136 -12.12 11.97 -4.06
N GLY A 137 -12.34 11.03 -5.00
CA GLY A 137 -11.83 11.15 -6.38
C GLY A 137 -10.30 11.07 -6.49
N ASN A 138 -9.64 10.39 -5.54
CA ASN A 138 -8.20 10.16 -5.56
C ASN A 138 -7.77 9.35 -6.80
N GLN A 139 -6.49 9.48 -7.17
CA GLN A 139 -5.90 8.82 -8.34
C GLN A 139 -5.27 7.45 -7.99
N VAL A 140 -5.44 6.99 -6.76
CA VAL A 140 -4.84 5.75 -6.27
C VAL A 140 -5.81 4.59 -6.40
N THR A 141 -5.36 3.52 -7.03
CA THR A 141 -6.06 2.24 -7.09
C THR A 141 -5.67 1.40 -5.88
N ILE A 142 -6.65 1.00 -5.08
CA ILE A 142 -6.43 0.01 -4.02
C ILE A 142 -6.52 -1.39 -4.62
N CYS A 143 -5.43 -2.14 -4.52
CA CYS A 143 -5.31 -3.51 -5.00
C CYS A 143 -5.50 -4.46 -3.81
N LEU A 144 -6.62 -5.16 -3.73
CA LEU A 144 -6.85 -6.15 -2.68
C LEU A 144 -5.97 -7.38 -2.91
N GLU A 145 -5.15 -7.72 -1.93
CA GLU A 145 -4.30 -8.91 -1.98
C GLU A 145 -5.06 -10.14 -1.49
N THR A 146 -4.96 -11.26 -2.22
CA THR A 146 -5.56 -12.52 -1.77
C THR A 146 -4.85 -13.03 -0.52
N MET A 147 -5.63 -13.36 0.50
CA MET A 147 -5.13 -13.90 1.77
C MET A 147 -4.97 -15.42 1.73
N ALA A 148 -4.06 -15.95 2.54
CA ALA A 148 -3.86 -17.40 2.64
C ALA A 148 -5.07 -18.17 3.23
N GLY A 149 -6.04 -17.45 3.83
CA GLY A 149 -7.20 -18.04 4.49
C GLY A 149 -6.88 -18.64 5.85
N LYS A 150 -5.79 -18.17 6.48
CA LYS A 150 -5.37 -18.64 7.80
C LYS A 150 -6.24 -18.02 8.89
N GLY A 151 -6.77 -18.88 9.77
CA GLY A 151 -7.64 -18.44 10.87
C GLY A 151 -8.90 -17.74 10.37
N THR A 152 -9.07 -16.46 10.71
CA THR A 152 -10.24 -15.64 10.38
C THR A 152 -9.99 -14.63 9.24
N GLU A 153 -8.93 -14.82 8.44
CA GLU A 153 -8.64 -13.98 7.28
C GLU A 153 -9.77 -13.95 6.26
N VAL A 154 -10.04 -12.77 5.72
CA VAL A 154 -11.04 -12.50 4.68
C VAL A 154 -10.30 -12.24 3.35
N GLY A 155 -10.89 -12.60 2.21
CA GLY A 155 -10.28 -12.43 0.89
C GLY A 155 -9.39 -13.59 0.48
N LYS A 156 -9.70 -14.81 0.92
CA LYS A 156 -8.97 -16.04 0.55
C LYS A 156 -9.29 -16.54 -0.87
N SER A 157 -10.34 -16.03 -1.49
CA SER A 157 -10.73 -16.40 -2.85
C SER A 157 -11.18 -15.17 -3.65
N PHE A 158 -11.22 -15.30 -4.98
CA PHE A 158 -11.68 -14.22 -5.84
C PHE A 158 -13.18 -13.93 -5.66
N GLU A 159 -13.98 -14.93 -5.30
CA GLU A 159 -15.40 -14.75 -4.99
C GLU A 159 -15.56 -13.82 -3.78
N GLU A 160 -14.74 -13.96 -2.74
CA GLU A 160 -14.77 -13.07 -1.58
C GLU A 160 -14.30 -11.64 -1.89
N LEU A 161 -13.41 -11.48 -2.85
CA LEU A 161 -12.89 -10.16 -3.27
C LEU A 161 -13.81 -9.44 -4.27
N SER A 162 -14.77 -10.15 -4.86
CA SER A 162 -15.69 -9.63 -5.90
C SER A 162 -16.98 -9.02 -5.36
N TYR A 163 -17.21 -9.08 -4.05
CA TYR A 163 -18.34 -8.41 -3.39
C TYR A 163 -18.18 -6.90 -3.41
#